data_14506fb31b5cf8fa0a49b017f6d5c85c
#
_entry.id   14506fb31b5cf8fa0a49b017f6d5c85c
#
_cell.length_a   1.000
_cell.length_b   1.000
_cell.length_c   1.000
_cell.angle_alpha   90.00
_cell.angle_beta   90.00
_cell.angle_gamma   90.00
#
_symmetry.space_group_name_H-M   'P 1'
#
loop_
_entity.id
_entity.type
_entity.pdbx_description
1 polymer ?
#
loop_
_entity_poly.entity_id
_entity_poly.type
_entity_poly.pdbx_seq_one_letter_code
_entity_poly.pdbx_strand_id
1 'polypeptide(L)'
;MSRPLRIEFNGALYHITARGNARQAIFLNREDFTDFLGILNHVVKRYRFLLHVYCLMDNHYHLLLETPEGNLSKGMRQVNGIYAQHFNQKHQRVGHLLQGRYKSILVDKENYLLELSRYMVLNPVRAGIVKDPKDYQWSSYKATAGDTPIPGLFADWILSQFSEDRRKACMQYQAFVRSGIKEASPLKEVKGQLYLGKETFRKRISPLLKESSKEIPRKQRYLNRPSLEEALHISDKHQRDQAIYKVHVHHGYTLKEIAEYLDIHYSTVSRAVKRVEEKD
;
A
#
# COMPACT_ATOMS: atom_id res chain seq x y z
N MET A 1 19.58 -1.26 -7.04
CA MET A 1 18.13 -0.99 -7.03
C MET A 1 17.74 -0.37 -5.69
N SER A 2 17.04 0.75 -5.70
CA SER A 2 16.57 1.40 -4.48
C SER A 2 15.55 0.51 -3.76
N ARG A 3 15.66 0.42 -2.43
CA ARG A 3 14.78 -0.40 -1.60
C ARG A 3 13.65 0.47 -1.03
N PRO A 4 12.36 0.19 -1.30
CA PRO A 4 11.26 0.92 -0.69
C PRO A 4 11.35 0.89 0.84
N LEU A 5 11.09 2.04 1.46
CA LEU A 5 11.01 2.17 2.90
C LEU A 5 9.87 1.30 3.42
N ARG A 6 10.09 0.64 4.54
CA ARG A 6 9.06 -0.08 5.28
C ARG A 6 8.92 0.55 6.65
N ILE A 7 7.74 1.09 6.88
CA ILE A 7 7.39 1.67 8.17
C ILE A 7 6.62 0.60 8.91
N GLU A 8 7.11 0.20 10.08
CA GLU A 8 6.47 -0.79 10.93
C GLU A 8 6.29 -0.19 12.33
N PHE A 9 5.09 -0.27 12.87
CA PHE A 9 4.75 0.13 14.22
C PHE A 9 3.52 -0.65 14.73
N ASN A 10 3.33 -0.64 16.04
CA ASN A 10 2.23 -1.37 16.67
C ASN A 10 0.87 -0.81 16.24
N GLY A 11 -0.05 -1.68 15.82
CA GLY A 11 -1.38 -1.31 15.34
C GLY A 11 -1.40 -0.73 13.91
N ALA A 12 -0.31 -0.85 13.16
CA ALA A 12 -0.27 -0.38 11.78
C ALA A 12 -1.08 -1.28 10.85
N LEU A 13 -1.93 -0.65 10.02
CA LEU A 13 -2.72 -1.31 8.98
C LEU A 13 -2.02 -1.17 7.63
N TYR A 14 -1.97 -2.27 6.89
CA TYR A 14 -1.30 -2.32 5.58
C TYR A 14 -2.19 -2.93 4.51
N HIS A 15 -2.17 -2.34 3.34
CA HIS A 15 -2.54 -3.02 2.11
C HIS A 15 -1.29 -3.67 1.51
N ILE A 16 -1.29 -4.99 1.42
CA ILE A 16 -0.16 -5.79 0.98
C ILE A 16 -0.49 -6.44 -0.35
N THR A 17 0.48 -6.42 -1.26
CA THR A 17 0.38 -7.12 -2.55
C THR A 17 1.70 -7.81 -2.88
N ALA A 18 1.61 -9.01 -3.46
CA ALA A 18 2.73 -9.63 -4.15
C ALA A 18 2.23 -10.25 -5.45
N ARG A 19 3.08 -10.25 -6.46
CA ARG A 19 2.75 -10.69 -7.80
C ARG A 19 3.77 -11.72 -8.28
N GLY A 20 3.34 -12.62 -9.14
CA GLY A 20 4.19 -13.58 -9.81
C GLY A 20 5.27 -12.94 -10.66
N ASN A 21 6.43 -13.59 -10.71
CA ASN A 21 7.53 -13.19 -11.58
C ASN A 21 7.06 -13.18 -13.03
N ALA A 22 7.46 -12.17 -13.81
CA ALA A 22 6.98 -11.95 -15.19
C ALA A 22 5.45 -11.95 -15.33
N ARG A 23 4.71 -11.61 -14.26
CA ARG A 23 3.23 -11.67 -14.17
C ARG A 23 2.64 -13.07 -14.35
N GLN A 24 3.44 -14.11 -14.22
CA GLN A 24 2.97 -15.48 -14.28
C GLN A 24 2.04 -15.81 -13.11
N ALA A 25 1.18 -16.82 -13.31
CA ALA A 25 0.31 -17.32 -12.27
C ALA A 25 1.11 -17.83 -11.07
N ILE A 26 0.61 -17.53 -9.88
CA ILE A 26 1.10 -18.03 -8.60
C ILE A 26 0.11 -18.99 -7.95
N PHE A 27 -1.05 -19.15 -8.57
CA PHE A 27 -2.07 -20.15 -8.23
C PHE A 27 -2.49 -20.82 -9.54
N LEU A 28 -2.19 -22.10 -9.71
CA LEU A 28 -2.48 -22.87 -10.93
C LEU A 28 -3.73 -23.74 -10.77
N ASN A 29 -4.04 -24.14 -9.55
CA ASN A 29 -5.17 -25.00 -9.23
C ASN A 29 -5.75 -24.64 -7.85
N ARG A 30 -6.86 -25.30 -7.49
CA ARG A 30 -7.58 -25.05 -6.24
C ARG A 30 -6.72 -25.28 -5.00
N GLU A 31 -5.86 -26.30 -5.04
CA GLU A 31 -4.99 -26.67 -3.92
C GLU A 31 -3.99 -25.54 -3.62
N ASP A 32 -3.47 -24.83 -4.62
CA ASP A 32 -2.54 -23.73 -4.42
C ASP A 32 -3.16 -22.59 -3.62
N PHE A 33 -4.43 -22.25 -3.93
CA PHE A 33 -5.18 -21.25 -3.15
C PHE A 33 -5.39 -21.74 -1.70
N THR A 34 -5.73 -23.00 -1.53
CA THR A 34 -5.97 -23.58 -0.20
C THR A 34 -4.69 -23.63 0.62
N ASP A 35 -3.57 -24.02 0.02
CA ASP A 35 -2.25 -24.03 0.64
C ASP A 35 -1.86 -22.63 1.09
N PHE A 36 -2.02 -21.62 0.22
CA PHE A 36 -1.73 -20.25 0.57
C PHE A 36 -2.56 -19.77 1.77
N LEU A 37 -3.86 -20.04 1.77
CA LEU A 37 -4.74 -19.66 2.88
C LEU A 37 -4.38 -20.40 4.17
N GLY A 38 -3.97 -21.66 4.10
CA GLY A 38 -3.47 -22.44 5.24
C GLY A 38 -2.21 -21.82 5.84
N ILE A 39 -1.23 -21.48 4.99
CA ILE A 39 0.01 -20.80 5.40
C ILE A 39 -0.30 -19.42 5.99
N LEU A 40 -1.15 -18.63 5.33
CA LEU A 40 -1.57 -17.33 5.80
C LEU A 40 -2.21 -17.39 7.19
N ASN A 41 -3.15 -18.31 7.40
CA ASN A 41 -3.80 -18.52 8.70
C ASN A 41 -2.80 -18.91 9.80
N HIS A 42 -1.84 -19.79 9.48
CA HIS A 42 -0.77 -20.15 10.42
C HIS A 42 0.06 -18.91 10.82
N VAL A 43 0.45 -18.09 9.85
CA VAL A 43 1.25 -16.89 10.09
C VAL A 43 0.44 -15.82 10.83
N VAL A 44 -0.83 -15.62 10.48
CA VAL A 44 -1.76 -14.71 11.18
C VAL A 44 -1.81 -15.04 12.68
N LYS A 45 -1.98 -16.32 13.02
CA LYS A 45 -1.98 -16.77 14.42
C LYS A 45 -0.62 -16.59 15.10
N ARG A 46 0.46 -16.99 14.43
CA ARG A 46 1.83 -16.96 14.99
C ARG A 46 2.30 -15.55 15.31
N TYR A 47 2.01 -14.57 14.45
CA TYR A 47 2.45 -13.18 14.58
C TYR A 47 1.36 -12.25 15.11
N ARG A 48 0.22 -12.82 15.55
CA ARG A 48 -0.94 -12.09 16.08
C ARG A 48 -1.43 -10.98 15.15
N PHE A 49 -1.44 -11.27 13.85
CA PHE A 49 -1.99 -10.35 12.85
C PHE A 49 -3.52 -10.33 12.90
N LEU A 50 -4.11 -9.19 12.52
CA LEU A 50 -5.54 -9.11 12.27
C LEU A 50 -5.73 -9.01 10.74
N LEU A 51 -6.17 -10.10 10.14
CA LEU A 51 -6.47 -10.16 8.70
C LEU A 51 -7.90 -9.69 8.48
N HIS A 52 -8.07 -8.47 7.96
CA HIS A 52 -9.39 -7.89 7.71
C HIS A 52 -9.98 -8.34 6.37
N VAL A 53 -9.16 -8.37 5.33
CA VAL A 53 -9.60 -8.71 3.97
C VAL A 53 -8.49 -9.45 3.23
N TYR A 54 -8.87 -10.39 2.39
CA TYR A 54 -8.00 -10.92 1.36
C TYR A 54 -8.72 -11.07 0.02
N CYS A 55 -7.96 -11.03 -1.07
CA CYS A 55 -8.40 -11.39 -2.40
C CYS A 55 -7.20 -12.00 -3.15
N LEU A 56 -7.33 -13.27 -3.52
CA LEU A 56 -6.31 -14.01 -4.25
C LEU A 56 -6.71 -14.06 -5.71
N MET A 57 -5.86 -13.52 -6.58
CA MET A 57 -6.02 -13.54 -8.04
C MET A 57 -4.98 -14.50 -8.63
N ASP A 58 -5.21 -15.06 -9.79
CA ASP A 58 -4.33 -16.11 -10.35
C ASP A 58 -2.83 -15.79 -10.27
N ASN A 59 -2.45 -14.54 -10.52
CA ASN A 59 -1.05 -14.12 -10.60
C ASN A 59 -0.61 -13.14 -9.50
N HIS A 60 -1.47 -12.83 -8.54
CA HIS A 60 -1.15 -11.93 -7.42
C HIS A 60 -2.17 -12.07 -6.29
N TYR A 61 -1.84 -11.53 -5.14
CA TYR A 61 -2.77 -11.46 -4.03
C TYR A 61 -2.81 -10.06 -3.42
N HIS A 62 -3.92 -9.76 -2.74
CA HIS A 62 -4.13 -8.60 -1.91
C HIS A 62 -4.50 -9.04 -0.49
N LEU A 63 -3.86 -8.42 0.51
CA LEU A 63 -4.21 -8.59 1.92
C LEU A 63 -4.40 -7.20 2.56
N LEU A 64 -5.42 -7.05 3.38
CA LEU A 64 -5.58 -5.92 4.30
C LEU A 64 -5.33 -6.44 5.70
N LEU A 65 -4.19 -6.08 6.26
CA LEU A 65 -3.63 -6.73 7.43
C LEU A 65 -3.12 -5.69 8.43
N GLU A 66 -3.54 -5.84 9.69
CA GLU A 66 -3.07 -5.03 10.81
C GLU A 66 -2.06 -5.82 11.64
N THR A 67 -1.03 -5.13 12.12
CA THR A 67 0.03 -5.74 12.92
C THR A 67 0.06 -5.11 14.32
N PRO A 68 -0.65 -5.70 15.30
CA PRO A 68 -0.63 -5.19 16.68
C PRO A 68 0.78 -5.03 17.26
N GLU A 69 1.72 -5.85 16.84
CA GLU A 69 3.10 -5.89 17.36
C GLU A 69 4.13 -5.27 16.38
N GLY A 70 3.72 -4.61 15.29
CA GLY A 70 4.63 -3.96 14.35
C GLY A 70 5.66 -4.90 13.68
N ASN A 71 5.29 -6.14 13.42
CA ASN A 71 6.19 -7.22 12.99
C ASN A 71 5.89 -7.73 11.57
N LEU A 72 5.37 -6.87 10.69
CA LEU A 72 4.94 -7.19 9.32
C LEU A 72 6.01 -7.96 8.52
N SER A 73 7.24 -7.45 8.52
CA SER A 73 8.33 -8.04 7.71
C SER A 73 8.63 -9.48 8.08
N LYS A 74 8.55 -9.81 9.37
CA LYS A 74 8.77 -11.19 9.85
C LYS A 74 7.68 -12.13 9.33
N GLY A 75 6.41 -11.75 9.50
CA GLY A 75 5.28 -12.57 9.05
C GLY A 75 5.23 -12.71 7.54
N MET A 76 5.35 -11.61 6.78
CA MET A 76 5.28 -11.67 5.32
C MET A 76 6.47 -12.40 4.67
N ARG A 77 7.65 -12.36 5.29
CA ARG A 77 8.78 -13.20 4.88
C ARG A 77 8.41 -14.69 4.99
N GLN A 78 7.72 -15.06 6.06
CA GLN A 78 7.29 -16.45 6.28
C GLN A 78 6.20 -16.86 5.29
N VAL A 79 5.13 -16.05 5.09
CA VAL A 79 4.08 -16.34 4.11
C VAL A 79 4.67 -16.60 2.73
N ASN A 80 5.44 -15.63 2.22
CA ASN A 80 5.97 -15.71 0.86
C ASN A 80 7.03 -16.79 0.70
N GLY A 81 7.87 -17.00 1.72
CA GLY A 81 8.94 -18.00 1.69
C GLY A 81 8.39 -19.42 1.68
N ILE A 82 7.50 -19.75 2.60
CA ILE A 82 6.89 -21.09 2.69
C ILE A 82 6.07 -21.36 1.42
N TYR A 83 5.22 -20.41 1.02
CA TYR A 83 4.38 -20.60 -0.16
C TYR A 83 5.21 -20.83 -1.43
N ALA A 84 6.26 -20.01 -1.65
CA ALA A 84 7.12 -20.17 -2.82
C ALA A 84 7.83 -21.54 -2.85
N GLN A 85 8.27 -22.04 -1.68
CA GLN A 85 8.88 -23.38 -1.57
C GLN A 85 7.85 -24.48 -1.90
N HIS A 86 6.65 -24.45 -1.29
CA HIS A 86 5.59 -25.44 -1.54
C HIS A 86 5.17 -25.44 -3.00
N PHE A 87 4.93 -24.26 -3.58
CA PHE A 87 4.54 -24.11 -4.98
C PHE A 87 5.61 -24.66 -5.93
N ASN A 88 6.88 -24.29 -5.74
CA ASN A 88 7.98 -24.78 -6.57
C ASN A 88 8.17 -26.29 -6.46
N GLN A 89 8.09 -26.84 -5.26
CA GLN A 89 8.18 -28.28 -5.04
C GLN A 89 7.02 -29.04 -5.72
N LYS A 90 5.78 -28.57 -5.51
CA LYS A 90 4.57 -29.19 -6.08
C LYS A 90 4.56 -29.18 -7.60
N HIS A 91 4.97 -28.06 -8.20
CA HIS A 91 4.94 -27.85 -9.65
C HIS A 91 6.30 -28.07 -10.34
N GLN A 92 7.26 -28.69 -9.63
CA GLN A 92 8.61 -28.98 -10.14
C GLN A 92 9.29 -27.78 -10.83
N ARG A 93 9.12 -26.57 -10.22
CA ARG A 93 9.67 -25.31 -10.74
C ARG A 93 10.95 -24.93 -10.03
N VAL A 94 11.80 -24.24 -10.77
CA VAL A 94 13.05 -23.63 -10.27
C VAL A 94 12.97 -22.12 -10.41
N GLY A 95 13.60 -21.39 -9.48
CA GLY A 95 13.70 -19.94 -9.53
C GLY A 95 12.61 -19.22 -8.70
N HIS A 96 12.56 -17.89 -8.87
CA HIS A 96 11.67 -17.05 -8.06
C HIS A 96 10.22 -17.15 -8.53
N LEU A 97 9.33 -17.54 -7.62
CA LEU A 97 7.88 -17.50 -7.86
C LEU A 97 7.36 -16.06 -7.91
N LEU A 98 7.79 -15.23 -6.96
CA LEU A 98 7.31 -13.87 -6.80
C LEU A 98 8.30 -12.85 -7.38
N GLN A 99 7.77 -11.75 -7.95
CA GLN A 99 8.54 -10.64 -8.49
C GLN A 99 9.12 -9.78 -7.37
N GLY A 100 10.23 -10.21 -6.78
CA GLY A 100 10.87 -9.52 -5.68
C GLY A 100 10.07 -9.57 -4.37
N ARG A 101 10.23 -8.53 -3.55
CA ARG A 101 9.53 -8.43 -2.26
C ARG A 101 8.07 -8.01 -2.43
N TYR A 102 7.22 -8.38 -1.46
CA TYR A 102 5.87 -7.82 -1.40
C TYR A 102 5.89 -6.29 -1.31
N LYS A 103 4.86 -5.65 -1.83
CA LYS A 103 4.59 -4.22 -1.64
C LYS A 103 3.68 -4.06 -0.44
N SER A 104 3.95 -3.07 0.40
CA SER A 104 3.09 -2.67 1.51
C SER A 104 2.82 -1.19 1.43
N ILE A 105 1.55 -0.83 1.52
CA ILE A 105 1.08 0.55 1.63
C ILE A 105 0.50 0.69 3.02
N LEU A 106 1.04 1.61 3.81
CA LEU A 106 0.50 1.93 5.13
C LEU A 106 -0.84 2.65 4.96
N VAL A 107 -1.86 2.24 5.72
CA VAL A 107 -3.24 2.71 5.55
C VAL A 107 -3.73 3.44 6.78
N ASP A 108 -4.32 4.60 6.58
CA ASP A 108 -5.09 5.32 7.58
C ASP A 108 -6.41 4.56 7.83
N LYS A 109 -6.43 3.79 8.92
CA LYS A 109 -7.50 2.85 9.26
C LYS A 109 -8.86 3.52 9.31
N GLU A 110 -8.96 4.66 10.00
CA GLU A 110 -10.20 5.39 10.22
C GLU A 110 -10.84 5.88 8.93
N ASN A 111 -10.02 6.26 7.94
CA ASN A 111 -10.50 6.89 6.73
C ASN A 111 -10.60 5.94 5.53
N TYR A 112 -9.79 4.87 5.47
CA TYR A 112 -9.64 4.09 4.24
C TYR A 112 -9.87 2.58 4.38
N LEU A 113 -10.06 2.04 5.60
CA LEU A 113 -10.23 0.59 5.75
C LEU A 113 -11.45 0.08 5.00
N LEU A 114 -12.62 0.75 5.16
CA LEU A 114 -13.85 0.35 4.47
C LEU A 114 -13.71 0.43 2.96
N GLU A 115 -13.20 1.55 2.44
CA GLU A 115 -13.04 1.75 1.00
C GLU A 115 -12.07 0.73 0.39
N LEU A 116 -10.96 0.43 1.08
CA LEU A 116 -10.03 -0.60 0.64
C LEU A 116 -10.63 -2.01 0.74
N SER A 117 -11.42 -2.29 1.79
CA SER A 117 -12.09 -3.57 1.92
C SER A 117 -13.00 -3.83 0.73
N ARG A 118 -13.83 -2.85 0.37
CA ARG A 118 -14.70 -2.88 -0.80
C ARG A 118 -13.91 -3.03 -2.11
N TYR A 119 -12.89 -2.20 -2.28
CA TYR A 119 -12.03 -2.23 -3.47
C TYR A 119 -11.41 -3.61 -3.68
N MET A 120 -10.88 -4.22 -2.62
CA MET A 120 -10.18 -5.50 -2.72
C MET A 120 -11.09 -6.66 -3.09
N VAL A 121 -12.27 -6.77 -2.48
CA VAL A 121 -13.20 -7.86 -2.80
C VAL A 121 -13.88 -7.68 -4.17
N LEU A 122 -13.86 -6.48 -4.73
CA LEU A 122 -14.33 -6.19 -6.09
C LEU A 122 -13.27 -6.40 -7.19
N ASN A 123 -12.02 -6.74 -6.86
CA ASN A 123 -10.98 -6.97 -7.88
C ASN A 123 -11.38 -8.03 -8.92
N PRO A 124 -11.99 -9.17 -8.55
CA PRO A 124 -12.42 -10.17 -9.54
C PRO A 124 -13.52 -9.65 -10.47
N VAL A 125 -14.42 -8.81 -9.97
CA VAL A 125 -15.47 -8.17 -10.79
C VAL A 125 -14.84 -7.15 -11.75
N ARG A 126 -13.92 -6.33 -11.27
CA ARG A 126 -13.19 -5.35 -12.09
C ARG A 126 -12.29 -5.99 -13.14
N ALA A 127 -11.79 -7.18 -12.86
CA ALA A 127 -11.01 -7.98 -13.81
C ALA A 127 -11.90 -8.77 -14.81
N GLY A 128 -13.23 -8.69 -14.69
CA GLY A 128 -14.16 -9.42 -15.55
C GLY A 128 -14.20 -10.93 -15.33
N ILE A 129 -13.65 -11.43 -14.20
CA ILE A 129 -13.61 -12.87 -13.87
C ILE A 129 -15.00 -13.34 -13.43
N VAL A 130 -15.71 -12.52 -12.65
CA VAL A 130 -17.07 -12.77 -12.19
C VAL A 130 -17.91 -11.50 -12.33
N LYS A 131 -19.24 -11.64 -12.32
CA LYS A 131 -20.18 -10.49 -12.37
C LYS A 131 -20.56 -10.00 -10.96
N ASP A 132 -20.61 -10.88 -10.00
CA ASP A 132 -20.94 -10.56 -8.60
C ASP A 132 -19.79 -11.07 -7.69
N PRO A 133 -19.31 -10.29 -6.69
CA PRO A 133 -18.23 -10.71 -5.80
C PRO A 133 -18.57 -11.98 -5.02
N LYS A 134 -19.84 -12.32 -4.82
CA LYS A 134 -20.29 -13.58 -4.20
C LYS A 134 -19.91 -14.84 -5.01
N ASP A 135 -19.70 -14.69 -6.32
CA ASP A 135 -19.37 -15.81 -7.21
C ASP A 135 -17.86 -16.13 -7.18
N TYR A 136 -17.05 -15.28 -6.53
CA TYR A 136 -15.60 -15.50 -6.40
C TYR A 136 -15.25 -16.12 -5.05
N GLN A 137 -14.77 -17.36 -5.07
CA GLN A 137 -14.49 -18.11 -3.84
C GLN A 137 -13.17 -17.73 -3.15
N TRP A 138 -12.23 -17.09 -3.85
CA TRP A 138 -10.88 -16.79 -3.35
C TRP A 138 -10.74 -15.37 -2.79
N SER A 139 -11.84 -14.84 -2.27
CA SER A 139 -11.85 -13.59 -1.50
C SER A 139 -12.57 -13.77 -0.17
N SER A 140 -12.31 -12.86 0.77
CA SER A 140 -12.99 -12.83 2.06
C SER A 140 -14.44 -12.31 1.99
N TYR A 141 -14.94 -11.94 0.80
CA TYR A 141 -16.28 -11.35 0.65
C TYR A 141 -17.37 -12.19 1.30
N LYS A 142 -17.45 -13.47 0.96
CA LYS A 142 -18.51 -14.37 1.47
C LYS A 142 -18.53 -14.44 2.99
N ALA A 143 -17.36 -14.61 3.60
CA ALA A 143 -17.26 -14.71 5.05
C ALA A 143 -17.66 -13.40 5.76
N THR A 144 -17.28 -12.24 5.22
CA THR A 144 -17.70 -10.94 5.76
C THR A 144 -19.18 -10.66 5.47
N ALA A 145 -19.70 -11.14 4.34
CA ALA A 145 -21.11 -11.00 3.96
C ALA A 145 -22.08 -11.90 4.76
N GLY A 146 -21.56 -12.75 5.66
CA GLY A 146 -22.38 -13.55 6.57
C GLY A 146 -22.49 -15.03 6.22
N ASP A 147 -21.74 -15.51 5.19
CA ASP A 147 -21.62 -16.93 4.88
C ASP A 147 -20.73 -17.64 5.92
N THR A 148 -20.12 -18.76 5.55
CA THR A 148 -19.26 -19.54 6.43
C THR A 148 -18.05 -18.74 6.94
N PRO A 149 -17.84 -18.66 8.26
CA PRO A 149 -16.66 -18.00 8.84
C PRO A 149 -15.36 -18.63 8.35
N ILE A 150 -14.35 -17.79 8.10
CA ILE A 150 -13.02 -18.25 7.71
C ILE A 150 -12.07 -18.10 8.91
N PRO A 151 -11.37 -19.18 9.32
CA PRO A 151 -10.40 -19.11 10.41
C PRO A 151 -9.32 -18.06 10.16
N GLY A 152 -9.08 -17.20 11.16
CA GLY A 152 -8.07 -16.14 11.08
C GLY A 152 -8.52 -14.85 10.37
N LEU A 153 -9.73 -14.80 9.81
CA LEU A 153 -10.32 -13.57 9.29
C LEU A 153 -10.94 -12.76 10.44
N PHE A 154 -10.57 -11.48 10.53
CA PHE A 154 -11.08 -10.53 11.50
C PHE A 154 -12.00 -9.50 10.82
N ALA A 155 -13.26 -9.91 10.60
CA ALA A 155 -14.28 -9.10 9.93
C ALA A 155 -15.09 -8.20 10.86
N ASP A 156 -15.02 -8.42 12.18
CA ASP A 156 -15.90 -7.77 13.15
C ASP A 156 -15.77 -6.24 13.17
N TRP A 157 -14.55 -5.72 13.02
CA TRP A 157 -14.37 -4.28 12.92
C TRP A 157 -15.08 -3.69 11.68
N ILE A 158 -14.99 -4.35 10.53
CA ILE A 158 -15.66 -3.91 9.30
C ILE A 158 -17.18 -3.91 9.51
N LEU A 159 -17.71 -4.99 10.06
CA LEU A 159 -19.15 -5.15 10.26
C LEU A 159 -19.70 -4.18 11.31
N SER A 160 -18.94 -3.88 12.37
CA SER A 160 -19.35 -2.92 13.41
C SER A 160 -19.52 -1.50 12.89
N GLN A 161 -18.94 -1.15 11.74
CA GLN A 161 -19.15 0.15 11.12
C GLN A 161 -20.53 0.30 10.47
N PHE A 162 -21.27 -0.79 10.33
CA PHE A 162 -22.61 -0.79 9.71
C PHE A 162 -23.74 -0.94 10.73
N SER A 163 -23.62 -1.86 11.67
CA SER A 163 -24.64 -2.10 12.69
C SER A 163 -24.10 -2.96 13.84
N GLU A 164 -24.69 -2.82 15.03
CA GLU A 164 -24.48 -3.75 16.15
C GLU A 164 -25.13 -5.11 15.89
N ASP A 165 -26.26 -5.14 15.19
CA ASP A 165 -26.89 -6.37 14.72
C ASP A 165 -26.10 -6.98 13.56
N ARG A 166 -25.56 -8.20 13.77
CA ARG A 166 -24.70 -8.85 12.79
C ARG A 166 -25.40 -9.13 11.46
N ARG A 167 -26.68 -9.50 11.45
CA ARG A 167 -27.42 -9.77 10.21
C ARG A 167 -27.59 -8.47 9.41
N LYS A 168 -27.99 -7.41 10.10
CA LYS A 168 -28.15 -6.08 9.51
C LYS A 168 -26.81 -5.56 8.99
N ALA A 169 -25.72 -5.73 9.75
CA ALA A 169 -24.38 -5.36 9.33
C ALA A 169 -23.95 -6.09 8.05
N CYS A 170 -24.17 -7.40 7.96
CA CYS A 170 -23.88 -8.19 6.75
C CYS A 170 -24.67 -7.70 5.54
N MET A 171 -25.96 -7.39 5.69
CA MET A 171 -26.79 -6.87 4.60
C MET A 171 -26.30 -5.51 4.14
N GLN A 172 -25.97 -4.61 5.06
CA GLN A 172 -25.45 -3.27 4.75
C GLN A 172 -24.06 -3.35 4.10
N TYR A 173 -23.19 -4.25 4.57
CA TYR A 173 -21.90 -4.52 3.93
C TYR A 173 -22.07 -4.99 2.48
N GLN A 174 -23.00 -5.92 2.22
CA GLN A 174 -23.28 -6.38 0.86
C GLN A 174 -23.74 -5.24 -0.04
N ALA A 175 -24.65 -4.39 0.44
CA ALA A 175 -25.11 -3.21 -0.29
C ALA A 175 -23.98 -2.22 -0.55
N PHE A 176 -23.13 -1.95 0.46
CA PHE A 176 -21.94 -1.11 0.36
C PHE A 176 -20.94 -1.63 -0.68
N VAL A 177 -20.67 -2.93 -0.70
CA VAL A 177 -19.76 -3.52 -1.70
C VAL A 177 -20.36 -3.38 -3.11
N ARG A 178 -21.63 -3.68 -3.30
CA ARG A 178 -22.29 -3.59 -4.62
C ARG A 178 -22.31 -2.15 -5.15
N SER A 179 -22.54 -1.16 -4.31
CA SER A 179 -22.53 0.25 -4.74
C SER A 179 -21.17 0.70 -5.29
N GLY A 180 -20.08 0.04 -4.86
CA GLY A 180 -18.70 0.37 -5.25
C GLY A 180 -18.20 -0.24 -6.57
N ILE A 181 -19.04 -0.99 -7.32
CA ILE A 181 -18.58 -1.67 -8.55
C ILE A 181 -18.00 -0.68 -9.58
N LYS A 182 -18.61 0.51 -9.71
CA LYS A 182 -18.16 1.56 -10.65
C LYS A 182 -17.26 2.62 -10.00
N GLU A 183 -17.00 2.53 -8.71
CA GLU A 183 -16.18 3.51 -8.00
C GLU A 183 -14.72 3.45 -8.39
N ALA A 184 -14.06 4.61 -8.35
CA ALA A 184 -12.63 4.69 -8.62
C ALA A 184 -11.81 3.96 -7.56
N SER A 185 -10.60 3.54 -7.93
CA SER A 185 -9.68 2.91 -6.98
C SER A 185 -9.17 3.92 -5.95
N PRO A 186 -9.30 3.67 -4.64
CA PRO A 186 -8.72 4.51 -3.59
C PRO A 186 -7.19 4.54 -3.66
N LEU A 187 -6.57 3.58 -4.31
CA LEU A 187 -5.11 3.51 -4.47
C LEU A 187 -4.55 4.62 -5.35
N LYS A 188 -5.39 5.40 -6.08
CA LYS A 188 -4.96 6.60 -6.79
C LYS A 188 -4.45 7.70 -5.85
N GLU A 189 -4.93 7.70 -4.61
CA GLU A 189 -4.56 8.67 -3.57
C GLU A 189 -3.28 8.30 -2.80
N VAL A 190 -2.66 7.15 -3.13
CA VAL A 190 -1.44 6.69 -2.46
C VAL A 190 -0.29 7.68 -2.68
N LYS A 191 0.28 8.17 -1.60
CA LYS A 191 1.39 9.11 -1.59
C LYS A 191 2.72 8.37 -1.57
N GLY A 192 3.60 8.72 -2.53
CA GLY A 192 4.95 8.15 -2.63
C GLY A 192 5.05 6.64 -2.71
N GLN A 193 3.98 5.93 -3.06
CA GLN A 193 3.88 4.47 -2.99
C GLN A 193 4.10 3.91 -1.58
N LEU A 194 3.85 4.70 -0.54
CA LEU A 194 4.17 4.37 0.84
C LEU A 194 2.95 4.35 1.75
N TYR A 195 2.08 5.34 1.65
CA TYR A 195 0.90 5.42 2.51
C TYR A 195 -0.33 5.94 1.77
N LEU A 196 -1.49 5.56 2.30
CA LEU A 196 -2.82 6.04 1.94
C LEU A 196 -3.45 6.65 3.20
N GLY A 197 -3.65 7.96 3.21
CA GLY A 197 -4.14 8.65 4.40
C GLY A 197 -4.24 10.16 4.19
N LYS A 198 -5.02 10.80 5.06
CA LYS A 198 -5.19 12.25 5.12
C LYS A 198 -3.95 12.94 5.71
N GLU A 199 -3.94 14.25 5.69
CA GLU A 199 -2.82 15.06 6.18
C GLU A 199 -2.53 14.82 7.68
N THR A 200 -3.56 14.61 8.48
CA THR A 200 -3.42 14.24 9.91
C THR A 200 -2.66 12.94 10.10
N PHE A 201 -2.95 11.94 9.26
CA PHE A 201 -2.23 10.67 9.25
C PHE A 201 -0.78 10.85 8.80
N ARG A 202 -0.53 11.66 7.76
CA ARG A 202 0.83 12.01 7.33
C ARG A 202 1.64 12.60 8.48
N LYS A 203 1.09 13.58 9.21
CA LYS A 203 1.76 14.20 10.37
C LYS A 203 2.11 13.15 11.44
N ARG A 204 1.20 12.22 11.72
CA ARG A 204 1.42 11.14 12.69
C ARG A 204 2.57 10.20 12.31
N ILE A 205 2.70 9.83 11.03
CA ILE A 205 3.77 8.93 10.57
C ILE A 205 5.06 9.65 10.18
N SER A 206 5.05 10.98 10.06
CA SER A 206 6.19 11.81 9.64
C SER A 206 7.48 11.55 10.45
N PRO A 207 7.46 11.38 11.78
CA PRO A 207 8.66 11.04 12.54
C PRO A 207 9.31 9.72 12.10
N LEU A 208 8.51 8.77 11.63
CA LEU A 208 8.97 7.45 11.17
C LEU A 208 9.56 7.48 9.76
N LEU A 209 9.37 8.60 9.03
CA LEU A 209 9.88 8.83 7.67
C LEU A 209 11.27 9.46 7.64
N LYS A 210 11.88 9.76 8.79
CA LYS A 210 13.12 10.53 8.90
C LYS A 210 14.40 9.81 8.48
N GLU A 211 14.36 8.52 8.22
CA GLU A 211 15.53 7.80 7.72
C GLU A 211 15.78 8.09 6.24
N SER A 212 16.60 9.11 5.97
CA SER A 212 17.06 9.43 4.63
C SER A 212 18.26 8.57 4.25
N SER A 213 18.03 7.34 3.84
CA SER A 213 19.06 6.52 3.21
C SER A 213 19.11 6.81 1.70
N LYS A 214 20.32 6.89 1.11
CA LYS A 214 20.50 6.98 -0.35
C LYS A 214 19.91 5.78 -1.09
N GLU A 215 19.67 4.68 -0.40
CA GLU A 215 19.05 3.46 -0.93
C GLU A 215 17.53 3.54 -1.10
N ILE A 216 16.86 4.55 -0.49
CA ILE A 216 15.41 4.71 -0.56
C ILE A 216 15.02 5.41 -1.88
N PRO A 217 13.92 4.98 -2.55
CA PRO A 217 13.44 5.64 -3.76
C PRO A 217 13.23 7.14 -3.56
N ARG A 218 13.65 7.98 -4.53
CA ARG A 218 13.56 9.44 -4.45
C ARG A 218 12.18 9.94 -4.02
N LYS A 219 11.09 9.34 -4.56
CA LYS A 219 9.70 9.70 -4.20
C LYS A 219 9.38 9.49 -2.71
N GLN A 220 10.04 8.55 -2.05
CA GLN A 220 9.83 8.26 -0.62
C GLN A 220 10.75 9.12 0.26
N ARG A 221 11.98 9.39 -0.21
CA ARG A 221 12.97 10.20 0.51
C ARG A 221 12.47 11.62 0.79
N TYR A 222 11.69 12.19 -0.12
CA TYR A 222 11.20 13.56 -0.05
C TYR A 222 9.70 13.68 0.28
N LEU A 223 9.09 12.66 0.87
CA LEU A 223 7.67 12.70 1.26
C LEU A 223 7.35 13.77 2.30
N ASN A 224 8.31 14.09 3.17
CA ASN A 224 8.17 15.09 4.23
C ASN A 224 8.77 16.45 3.86
N ARG A 225 9.14 16.67 2.58
CA ARG A 225 9.65 17.97 2.17
C ARG A 225 8.58 19.06 2.35
N PRO A 226 8.94 20.27 2.79
CA PRO A 226 8.00 21.38 2.84
C PRO A 226 7.42 21.64 1.44
N SER A 227 6.22 22.21 1.35
CA SER A 227 5.66 22.66 0.07
C SER A 227 6.56 23.71 -0.58
N LEU A 228 6.45 23.88 -1.91
CA LEU A 228 7.19 24.95 -2.58
C LEU A 228 6.79 26.33 -2.06
N GLU A 229 5.51 26.49 -1.68
CA GLU A 229 5.00 27.72 -1.06
C GLU A 229 5.67 28.00 0.28
N GLU A 230 5.78 27.00 1.17
CA GLU A 230 6.47 27.13 2.46
C GLU A 230 7.99 27.33 2.30
N ALA A 231 8.60 26.64 1.33
CA ALA A 231 10.06 26.62 1.16
C ALA A 231 10.62 27.79 0.33
N LEU A 232 9.79 28.41 -0.53
CA LEU A 232 10.13 29.53 -1.40
C LEU A 232 9.45 30.83 -0.96
N HIS A 233 9.08 30.96 0.32
CA HIS A 233 8.57 32.22 0.86
C HIS A 233 9.71 33.27 0.90
N ILE A 234 9.87 34.00 -0.22
CA ILE A 234 11.04 34.87 -0.47
C ILE A 234 10.60 36.34 -0.44
N SER A 235 11.15 37.10 0.48
CA SER A 235 10.94 38.54 0.59
C SER A 235 12.00 39.36 -0.18
N ASP A 236 13.15 38.75 -0.54
CA ASP A 236 14.27 39.43 -1.13
C ASP A 236 14.90 38.69 -2.32
N LYS A 237 15.28 39.41 -3.37
CA LYS A 237 15.85 38.87 -4.60
C LYS A 237 17.22 38.19 -4.40
N HIS A 238 18.01 38.63 -3.42
CA HIS A 238 19.31 38.03 -3.08
C HIS A 238 19.18 36.69 -2.37
N GLN A 239 18.10 36.48 -1.63
CA GLN A 239 17.83 35.23 -0.95
C GLN A 239 17.20 34.20 -1.88
N ARG A 240 16.72 34.60 -3.07
CA ARG A 240 16.02 33.75 -4.03
C ARG A 240 16.90 32.60 -4.52
N ASP A 241 18.14 32.87 -4.91
CA ASP A 241 19.04 31.84 -5.45
C ASP A 241 19.39 30.82 -4.37
N GLN A 242 19.63 31.25 -3.13
CA GLN A 242 19.86 30.34 -2.00
C GLN A 242 18.63 29.52 -1.67
N ALA A 243 17.44 30.11 -1.71
CA ALA A 243 16.20 29.35 -1.49
C ALA A 243 15.95 28.31 -2.60
N ILE A 244 16.18 28.68 -3.86
CA ILE A 244 16.12 27.77 -5.01
C ILE A 244 17.11 26.61 -4.85
N TYR A 245 18.36 26.92 -4.48
CA TYR A 245 19.39 25.94 -4.23
C TYR A 245 18.98 24.97 -3.11
N LYS A 246 18.56 25.50 -1.96
CA LYS A 246 18.10 24.71 -0.82
C LYS A 246 16.94 23.79 -1.19
N VAL A 247 15.96 24.29 -1.93
CA VAL A 247 14.79 23.54 -2.38
C VAL A 247 15.19 22.44 -3.35
N HIS A 248 16.12 22.70 -4.25
CA HIS A 248 16.62 21.70 -5.19
C HIS A 248 17.47 20.63 -4.50
N VAL A 249 18.51 21.04 -3.75
CA VAL A 249 19.53 20.14 -3.20
C VAL A 249 19.04 19.44 -1.93
N HIS A 250 18.46 20.19 -0.98
CA HIS A 250 18.05 19.63 0.30
C HIS A 250 16.63 19.05 0.31
N HIS A 251 15.70 19.67 -0.45
CA HIS A 251 14.31 19.20 -0.51
C HIS A 251 14.00 18.39 -1.78
N GLY A 252 14.97 18.22 -2.70
CA GLY A 252 14.91 17.33 -3.86
C GLY A 252 13.85 17.69 -4.90
N TYR A 253 13.42 18.93 -4.98
CA TYR A 253 12.59 19.42 -6.06
C TYR A 253 13.37 19.44 -7.37
N THR A 254 12.74 19.04 -8.46
CA THR A 254 13.36 19.14 -9.79
C THR A 254 13.41 20.59 -10.23
N LEU A 255 14.37 20.92 -11.10
CA LEU A 255 14.44 22.25 -11.70
C LEU A 255 13.13 22.63 -12.41
N LYS A 256 12.44 21.63 -12.99
CA LYS A 256 11.16 21.82 -13.65
C LYS A 256 10.04 22.16 -12.66
N GLU A 257 9.89 21.42 -11.56
CA GLU A 257 8.90 21.70 -10.50
C GLU A 257 9.07 23.12 -9.93
N ILE A 258 10.32 23.55 -9.71
CA ILE A 258 10.63 24.90 -9.20
C ILE A 258 10.32 25.97 -10.26
N ALA A 259 10.65 25.71 -11.52
CA ALA A 259 10.42 26.61 -12.63
C ALA A 259 8.91 26.84 -12.87
N GLU A 260 8.11 25.76 -12.86
CA GLU A 260 6.66 25.83 -12.98
C GLU A 260 6.02 26.60 -11.82
N TYR A 261 6.49 26.39 -10.59
CA TYR A 261 5.98 27.11 -9.43
C TYR A 261 6.28 28.60 -9.44
N LEU A 262 7.52 28.98 -9.89
CA LEU A 262 7.97 30.37 -9.94
C LEU A 262 7.57 31.11 -11.23
N ASP A 263 6.89 30.42 -12.14
CA ASP A 263 6.54 30.89 -13.49
C ASP A 263 7.76 31.46 -14.26
N ILE A 264 8.85 30.67 -14.28
CA ILE A 264 10.09 31.02 -14.98
C ILE A 264 10.62 29.85 -15.79
N HIS A 265 11.51 30.15 -16.76
CA HIS A 265 12.12 29.06 -17.52
C HIS A 265 13.10 28.25 -16.66
N TYR A 266 13.13 26.92 -16.85
CA TYR A 266 13.96 25.98 -16.06
C TYR A 266 15.47 26.32 -16.11
N SER A 267 15.97 26.93 -17.19
CA SER A 267 17.36 27.37 -17.31
C SER A 267 17.72 28.51 -16.34
N THR A 268 16.72 29.30 -15.95
CA THR A 268 16.90 30.38 -14.94
C THR A 268 17.11 29.77 -13.57
N VAL A 269 16.32 28.68 -13.24
CA VAL A 269 16.48 27.93 -12.02
C VAL A 269 17.85 27.23 -11.99
N SER A 270 18.24 26.59 -13.09
CA SER A 270 19.56 25.94 -13.21
C SER A 270 20.72 26.89 -12.97
N ARG A 271 20.65 28.13 -13.56
CA ARG A 271 21.66 29.15 -13.34
C ARG A 271 21.69 29.67 -11.90
N ALA A 272 20.54 29.76 -11.24
CA ALA A 272 20.47 30.13 -9.83
C ALA A 272 21.16 29.08 -8.94
N VAL A 273 20.91 27.81 -9.17
CA VAL A 273 21.57 26.69 -8.45
C VAL A 273 23.07 26.75 -8.66
N LYS A 274 23.53 26.89 -9.91
CA LYS A 274 24.96 26.93 -10.24
C LYS A 274 25.69 28.11 -9.61
N ARG A 275 25.07 29.31 -9.56
CA ARG A 275 25.66 30.50 -8.90
C ARG A 275 25.89 30.32 -7.40
N VAL A 276 25.07 29.49 -6.73
CA VAL A 276 25.25 29.17 -5.31
C VAL A 276 26.36 28.12 -5.15
N GLU A 277 26.37 27.06 -5.98
CA GLU A 277 27.41 26.04 -5.96
C GLU A 277 28.82 26.58 -6.24
N GLU A 278 28.96 27.64 -7.04
CA GLU A 278 30.26 28.28 -7.37
C GLU A 278 30.74 29.24 -6.26
N LYS A 279 29.91 29.56 -5.26
CA LYS A 279 30.25 30.44 -4.14
C LYS A 279 30.59 29.74 -2.84
N ASP A 280 30.21 28.44 -2.73
CA ASP A 280 30.61 27.53 -1.64
C ASP A 280 31.89 26.79 -2.02
#